data_a4669924961d5014165d2a0a5d8a3dbe
#
_entry.id   a4669924961d5014165d2a0a5d8a3dbe
#
_cell.length_a   1.000
_cell.length_b   1.000
_cell.length_c   1.000
_cell.angle_alpha   90.00
_cell.angle_beta   90.00
_cell.angle_gamma   90.00
#
_symmetry.space_group_name_H-M   'P 1'
#
loop_
_entity.id
_entity.type
_entity.pdbx_description
1 polymer ?
#
loop_
_entity_poly.entity_id
_entity_poly.type
_entity_poly.pdbx_seq_one_letter_code
_entity_poly.pdbx_strand_id
1 'polypeptide(L)'
;MNTRTLTKRTSLVGYALLILQTFLIFLWLLLGLRDQYISTWTNYINDQSPYTLYLNNIPPTKKDEILAYLNQVSHQKNFLLVRKENNDDLFNIGVMGTPKTIDVQLSFGGQFLLDKSKINKVLQSSNPNASIGQANGTINQLAPISSFWFSPLITVSKLESLVKNEDTLRGSYQLVGVNDKQTYDNIINQLHKITDIEKSDFTFVQSGSASNGDLLKDSIILGIILTSCGLLAFFLIVFLNNLKEYGNLILLGWSKKDILFKIFKPYLVILSLTALFLCVFSTIFNLRFLLSFITLGIKTGIVTSFIFSLTFFCAASLVIISKNIALIKGYYPKKLIYSFFFGFYLLLTSVVIGTCLYIDQPAKSISETATQAHQWHTVSKMEVLASMDSGNDSVRSYADTSSKINRDFYDLYRHYANKDGVYFVNSFYAS
;
A
#
# COMPACT_ATOMS: atom_id res chain seq x y z
N MET A 1 21.86 44.11 -18.06
CA MET A 1 21.49 42.73 -17.67
C MET A 1 20.47 42.21 -18.68
N ASN A 2 20.80 41.19 -19.46
CA ASN A 2 20.07 40.81 -20.66
C ASN A 2 18.71 40.17 -20.28
N THR A 3 17.58 40.80 -20.54
CA THR A 3 16.22 40.37 -20.25
C THR A 3 15.91 38.98 -20.82
N ARG A 4 16.53 38.58 -21.93
CA ARG A 4 16.43 37.24 -22.54
C ARG A 4 17.03 36.13 -21.68
N THR A 5 18.04 36.38 -20.85
CA THR A 5 18.65 35.38 -19.98
C THR A 5 17.82 35.15 -18.71
N LEU A 6 17.13 36.18 -18.22
CA LEU A 6 16.27 36.08 -17.05
C LEU A 6 14.98 35.28 -17.37
N THR A 7 14.35 35.55 -18.52
CA THR A 7 13.16 34.80 -19.00
C THR A 7 13.47 33.32 -19.27
N LYS A 8 14.67 32.98 -19.76
CA LYS A 8 15.11 31.59 -19.92
C LYS A 8 15.33 30.89 -18.59
N ARG A 9 15.93 31.55 -17.58
CA ARG A 9 16.14 30.95 -16.25
C ARG A 9 14.85 30.75 -15.49
N THR A 10 13.92 31.69 -15.55
CA THR A 10 12.61 31.59 -14.90
C THR A 10 11.78 30.46 -15.51
N SER A 11 11.80 30.28 -16.84
CA SER A 11 11.08 29.14 -17.47
C SER A 11 11.62 27.79 -17.04
N LEU A 12 12.92 27.63 -16.80
CA LEU A 12 13.55 26.39 -16.40
C LEU A 12 13.08 25.93 -15.01
N VAL A 13 12.90 26.85 -14.05
CA VAL A 13 12.35 26.53 -12.72
C VAL A 13 10.90 26.04 -12.84
N GLY A 14 10.07 26.69 -13.64
CA GLY A 14 8.70 26.26 -13.86
C GLY A 14 8.61 24.85 -14.50
N TYR A 15 9.48 24.55 -15.46
CA TYR A 15 9.56 23.24 -16.07
C TYR A 15 10.03 22.18 -15.08
N ALA A 16 11.03 22.47 -14.26
CA ALA A 16 11.51 21.55 -13.23
C ALA A 16 10.42 21.21 -12.19
N LEU A 17 9.68 22.23 -11.73
CA LEU A 17 8.56 22.03 -10.81
C LEU A 17 7.44 21.18 -11.44
N LEU A 18 7.12 21.40 -12.72
CA LEU A 18 6.10 20.63 -13.42
C LEU A 18 6.53 19.17 -13.64
N ILE A 19 7.79 18.94 -13.99
CA ILE A 19 8.35 17.59 -14.14
C ILE A 19 8.30 16.87 -12.79
N LEU A 20 8.72 17.54 -11.71
CA LEU A 20 8.68 16.97 -10.36
C LEU A 20 7.24 16.64 -9.93
N GLN A 21 6.28 17.56 -10.18
CA GLN A 21 4.88 17.30 -9.88
C GLN A 21 4.32 16.10 -10.67
N THR A 22 4.63 16.02 -11.97
CA THR A 22 4.21 14.89 -12.81
C THR A 22 4.77 13.56 -12.29
N PHE A 23 6.04 13.56 -11.87
CA PHE A 23 6.69 12.40 -11.30
C PHE A 23 6.06 11.97 -9.97
N LEU A 24 5.77 12.91 -9.07
CA LEU A 24 5.10 12.60 -7.78
C LEU A 24 3.69 12.04 -8.00
N ILE A 25 2.91 12.60 -8.92
CA ILE A 25 1.57 12.09 -9.27
C ILE A 25 1.68 10.69 -9.87
N PHE A 26 2.64 10.45 -10.76
CA PHE A 26 2.90 9.12 -11.31
C PHE A 26 3.23 8.12 -10.20
N LEU A 27 4.12 8.48 -9.27
CA LEU A 27 4.51 7.61 -8.17
C LEU A 27 3.34 7.30 -7.24
N TRP A 28 2.51 8.29 -6.92
CA TRP A 28 1.30 8.09 -6.12
C TRP A 28 0.30 7.13 -6.77
N LEU A 29 0.05 7.29 -8.07
CA LEU A 29 -0.82 6.40 -8.84
C LEU A 29 -0.22 5.00 -8.98
N LEU A 30 1.10 4.89 -9.12
CA LEU A 30 1.83 3.62 -9.18
C LEU A 30 1.68 2.83 -7.87
N LEU A 31 1.82 3.49 -6.72
CA LEU A 31 1.58 2.87 -5.42
C LEU A 31 0.12 2.44 -5.26
N GLY A 32 -0.83 3.24 -5.74
CA GLY A 32 -2.24 2.84 -5.79
C GLY A 32 -2.48 1.59 -6.65
N LEU A 33 -1.79 1.46 -7.78
CA LEU A 33 -1.87 0.28 -8.63
C LEU A 33 -1.20 -0.94 -7.97
N ARG A 34 -0.08 -0.75 -7.26
CA ARG A 34 0.54 -1.78 -6.42
C ARG A 34 -0.43 -2.32 -5.39
N ASP A 35 -1.15 -1.44 -4.69
CA ASP A 35 -2.09 -1.87 -3.66
C ASP A 35 -3.29 -2.60 -4.24
N GLN A 36 -3.74 -2.20 -5.43
CA GLN A 36 -4.75 -2.98 -6.16
C GLN A 36 -4.24 -4.39 -6.50
N TYR A 37 -2.97 -4.52 -6.90
CA TYR A 37 -2.34 -5.82 -7.14
C TYR A 37 -2.29 -6.66 -5.86
N ILE A 38 -1.83 -6.09 -4.74
CA ILE A 38 -1.79 -6.78 -3.43
C ILE A 38 -3.21 -7.16 -2.99
N SER A 39 -4.16 -6.23 -3.09
CA SER A 39 -5.58 -6.47 -2.76
C SER A 39 -6.18 -7.60 -3.59
N THR A 40 -5.79 -7.73 -4.86
CA THR A 40 -6.22 -8.83 -5.73
C THR A 40 -5.80 -10.19 -5.14
N TRP A 41 -4.58 -10.30 -4.60
CA TRP A 41 -4.10 -11.50 -3.93
C TRP A 41 -4.74 -11.71 -2.54
N THR A 42 -4.88 -10.67 -1.76
CA THR A 42 -5.52 -10.74 -0.44
C THR A 42 -6.97 -11.19 -0.55
N ASN A 43 -7.69 -10.66 -1.55
CA ASN A 43 -9.09 -11.02 -1.80
C ASN A 43 -9.27 -12.28 -2.67
N TYR A 44 -8.16 -12.91 -3.08
CA TYR A 44 -8.23 -14.14 -3.88
C TYR A 44 -9.12 -15.18 -3.19
N ILE A 45 -10.15 -15.64 -3.90
CA ILE A 45 -11.13 -16.66 -3.46
C ILE A 45 -12.08 -16.20 -2.32
N ASN A 46 -11.98 -15.00 -1.77
CA ASN A 46 -12.88 -14.55 -0.70
C ASN A 46 -14.35 -14.66 -1.08
N ASP A 47 -14.69 -14.29 -2.32
CA ASP A 47 -16.07 -14.31 -2.82
C ASP A 47 -16.59 -15.75 -3.11
N GLN A 48 -15.69 -16.73 -3.17
CA GLN A 48 -16.02 -18.13 -3.48
C GLN A 48 -16.02 -19.01 -2.26
N SER A 49 -15.73 -18.48 -1.09
CA SER A 49 -15.64 -19.22 0.16
C SER A 49 -16.53 -18.55 1.22
N PRO A 50 -17.80 -18.97 1.36
CA PRO A 50 -18.67 -18.46 2.41
C PRO A 50 -18.23 -18.89 3.80
N TYR A 51 -17.35 -19.87 3.91
CA TYR A 51 -16.88 -20.42 5.17
C TYR A 51 -15.37 -20.29 5.34
N THR A 52 -14.99 -19.73 6.47
CA THR A 52 -13.59 -19.63 6.90
C THR A 52 -13.42 -20.39 8.21
N LEU A 53 -12.38 -21.18 8.29
CA LEU A 53 -11.98 -21.91 9.48
C LEU A 53 -10.79 -21.21 10.11
N TYR A 54 -10.85 -20.96 11.41
CA TYR A 54 -9.76 -20.34 12.16
C TYR A 54 -9.07 -21.41 13.02
N LEU A 55 -7.83 -21.73 12.71
CA LEU A 55 -7.02 -22.67 13.47
C LEU A 55 -6.03 -21.89 14.34
N ASN A 56 -6.52 -21.44 15.48
CA ASN A 56 -5.69 -20.79 16.51
C ASN A 56 -5.58 -21.76 17.69
N ASN A 57 -4.62 -21.57 18.55
CA ASN A 57 -4.48 -22.34 19.79
C ASN A 57 -4.41 -23.87 19.61
N ILE A 58 -3.98 -24.35 18.45
CA ILE A 58 -3.85 -25.79 18.17
C ILE A 58 -2.64 -26.34 18.94
N PRO A 59 -2.82 -27.38 19.77
CA PRO A 59 -1.70 -28.04 20.44
C PRO A 59 -0.72 -28.59 19.40
N PRO A 60 0.61 -28.36 19.55
CA PRO A 60 1.61 -28.88 18.60
C PRO A 60 1.51 -30.39 18.35
N THR A 61 1.13 -31.13 19.38
CA THR A 61 0.95 -32.60 19.32
C THR A 61 -0.19 -33.06 18.40
N LYS A 62 -1.15 -32.18 18.11
CA LYS A 62 -2.31 -32.46 17.24
C LYS A 62 -2.17 -32.00 15.82
N LYS A 63 -1.07 -31.31 15.49
CA LYS A 63 -0.81 -30.71 14.20
C LYS A 63 -0.95 -31.68 13.03
N ASP A 64 -0.26 -32.82 13.11
CA ASP A 64 -0.24 -33.81 12.02
C ASP A 64 -1.59 -34.51 11.87
N GLU A 65 -2.29 -34.78 12.99
CA GLU A 65 -3.61 -35.40 12.99
C GLU A 65 -4.64 -34.46 12.29
N ILE A 66 -4.60 -33.18 12.59
CA ILE A 66 -5.48 -32.20 11.96
C ILE A 66 -5.18 -32.05 10.46
N LEU A 67 -3.90 -31.96 10.07
CA LEU A 67 -3.52 -31.89 8.65
C LEU A 67 -3.99 -33.14 7.89
N ALA A 68 -3.79 -34.33 8.44
CA ALA A 68 -4.25 -35.56 7.82
C ALA A 68 -5.78 -35.57 7.67
N TYR A 69 -6.52 -35.15 8.70
CA TYR A 69 -7.97 -35.03 8.64
C TYR A 69 -8.43 -34.03 7.57
N LEU A 70 -7.86 -32.84 7.56
CA LEU A 70 -8.21 -31.80 6.58
C LEU A 70 -7.89 -32.23 5.15
N ASN A 71 -6.77 -32.94 4.95
CA ASN A 71 -6.41 -33.48 3.65
C ASN A 71 -7.44 -34.55 3.22
N GLN A 72 -7.78 -35.50 4.09
CA GLN A 72 -8.76 -36.53 3.80
C GLN A 72 -10.14 -35.94 3.44
N VAL A 73 -10.65 -35.01 4.26
CA VAL A 73 -11.99 -34.45 4.06
C VAL A 73 -12.06 -33.53 2.81
N SER A 74 -10.99 -32.81 2.50
CA SER A 74 -10.94 -31.97 1.30
C SER A 74 -11.01 -32.79 0.02
N HIS A 75 -10.38 -33.97 -0.01
CA HIS A 75 -10.49 -34.91 -1.14
C HIS A 75 -11.83 -35.61 -1.21
N GLN A 76 -12.38 -36.05 -0.08
CA GLN A 76 -13.67 -36.75 -0.01
C GLN A 76 -14.85 -35.86 -0.43
N LYS A 77 -14.81 -34.56 -0.02
CA LYS A 77 -15.88 -33.59 -0.27
C LYS A 77 -15.59 -32.70 -1.49
N ASN A 78 -14.46 -32.89 -2.19
CA ASN A 78 -14.06 -32.16 -3.39
C ASN A 78 -14.01 -30.63 -3.22
N PHE A 79 -13.43 -30.14 -2.15
CA PHE A 79 -13.18 -28.73 -1.94
C PHE A 79 -11.68 -28.40 -1.87
N LEU A 80 -11.35 -27.12 -2.03
CA LEU A 80 -10.00 -26.63 -1.87
C LEU A 80 -9.88 -25.86 -0.56
N LEU A 81 -8.88 -26.21 0.25
CA LEU A 81 -8.51 -25.47 1.43
C LEU A 81 -7.38 -24.50 1.06
N VAL A 82 -7.55 -23.23 1.41
CA VAL A 82 -6.58 -22.17 1.10
C VAL A 82 -6.24 -21.41 2.35
N ARG A 83 -4.96 -21.35 2.70
CA ARG A 83 -4.40 -20.46 3.74
C ARG A 83 -3.61 -19.36 3.08
N LYS A 84 -3.84 -18.12 3.49
CA LYS A 84 -3.07 -16.96 3.05
C LYS A 84 -2.30 -16.38 4.22
N GLU A 85 -1.07 -16.03 3.96
CA GLU A 85 -0.19 -15.42 4.94
C GLU A 85 0.55 -14.27 4.29
N ASN A 86 0.43 -13.09 4.89
CA ASN A 86 1.05 -11.87 4.42
C ASN A 86 2.08 -11.41 5.43
N ASN A 87 3.35 -11.66 5.12
CA ASN A 87 4.48 -11.04 5.78
C ASN A 87 4.98 -9.91 4.88
N ASP A 88 5.49 -8.82 5.41
CA ASP A 88 5.80 -7.58 4.69
C ASP A 88 6.44 -7.76 3.31
N ASP A 89 7.38 -8.71 3.18
CA ASP A 89 8.10 -9.00 1.95
C ASP A 89 7.62 -10.25 1.20
N LEU A 90 6.75 -11.06 1.82
CA LEU A 90 6.36 -12.37 1.32
C LEU A 90 4.87 -12.61 1.49
N PHE A 91 4.18 -12.96 0.41
CA PHE A 91 2.78 -13.37 0.45
C PHE A 91 2.68 -14.86 0.07
N ASN A 92 2.47 -15.69 1.08
CA ASN A 92 2.38 -17.13 0.93
C ASN A 92 0.94 -17.59 0.82
N ILE A 93 0.66 -18.49 -0.14
CA ILE A 93 -0.62 -19.15 -0.30
C ILE A 93 -0.39 -20.66 -0.22
N GLY A 94 -0.91 -21.28 0.83
CA GLY A 94 -0.93 -22.73 0.98
C GLY A 94 -2.22 -23.31 0.42
N VAL A 95 -2.14 -24.32 -0.45
CA VAL A 95 -3.30 -24.98 -1.06
C VAL A 95 -3.32 -26.47 -0.77
N MET A 96 -4.52 -27.03 -0.50
CA MET A 96 -4.74 -28.47 -0.25
C MET A 96 -6.11 -28.87 -0.77
N GLY A 97 -6.26 -30.09 -1.29
CA GLY A 97 -7.54 -30.64 -1.72
C GLY A 97 -7.71 -30.70 -3.24
N THR A 98 -8.96 -30.68 -3.72
CA THR A 98 -9.28 -30.96 -5.12
C THR A 98 -10.04 -29.80 -5.79
N PRO A 99 -9.45 -29.04 -6.72
CA PRO A 99 -10.08 -27.88 -7.34
C PRO A 99 -10.95 -28.24 -8.59
N LYS A 100 -11.56 -29.43 -8.63
CA LYS A 100 -12.23 -29.93 -9.86
C LYS A 100 -13.38 -29.05 -10.36
N THR A 101 -14.14 -28.43 -9.45
CA THR A 101 -15.39 -27.71 -9.77
C THR A 101 -15.32 -26.21 -9.47
N ILE A 102 -14.15 -25.68 -9.13
CA ILE A 102 -14.00 -24.34 -8.59
C ILE A 102 -13.30 -23.43 -9.60
N ASP A 103 -13.77 -22.22 -9.74
CA ASP A 103 -13.07 -21.18 -10.50
C ASP A 103 -11.99 -20.54 -9.59
N VAL A 104 -10.77 -21.01 -9.78
CA VAL A 104 -9.59 -20.54 -9.03
C VAL A 104 -8.76 -19.55 -9.84
N GLN A 105 -9.37 -18.92 -10.83
CA GLN A 105 -8.68 -18.01 -11.73
C GLN A 105 -8.47 -16.64 -11.09
N LEU A 106 -7.25 -16.13 -11.15
CA LEU A 106 -6.89 -14.80 -10.69
C LEU A 106 -6.28 -14.02 -11.82
N SER A 107 -6.80 -12.82 -12.08
CA SER A 107 -6.28 -11.92 -13.11
C SER A 107 -6.05 -10.51 -12.57
N PHE A 108 -5.03 -9.84 -13.11
CA PHE A 108 -4.76 -8.44 -12.85
C PHE A 108 -4.20 -7.77 -14.11
N GLY A 109 -4.73 -6.58 -14.42
CA GLY A 109 -4.26 -5.81 -15.59
C GLY A 109 -4.37 -6.55 -16.94
N GLY A 110 -5.35 -7.44 -17.07
CA GLY A 110 -5.55 -8.25 -18.27
C GLY A 110 -4.64 -9.50 -18.35
N GLN A 111 -3.86 -9.78 -17.31
CA GLN A 111 -3.00 -10.96 -17.24
C GLN A 111 -3.53 -11.97 -16.23
N PHE A 112 -3.49 -13.26 -16.60
CA PHE A 112 -3.77 -14.34 -15.65
C PHE A 112 -2.56 -14.58 -14.75
N LEU A 113 -2.72 -14.27 -13.48
CA LEU A 113 -1.67 -14.47 -12.46
C LEU A 113 -1.65 -15.93 -12.01
N LEU A 114 -2.83 -16.46 -11.70
CA LEU A 114 -3.03 -17.83 -11.23
C LEU A 114 -4.23 -18.42 -11.95
N ASP A 115 -4.13 -19.70 -12.31
CA ASP A 115 -5.18 -20.46 -12.94
C ASP A 115 -5.25 -21.89 -12.36
N LYS A 116 -6.31 -22.62 -12.69
CA LYS A 116 -6.52 -24.00 -12.28
C LYS A 116 -5.38 -24.93 -12.68
N SER A 117 -4.78 -24.71 -13.86
CA SER A 117 -3.67 -25.54 -14.35
C SER A 117 -2.44 -25.40 -13.46
N LYS A 118 -2.11 -24.17 -13.06
CA LYS A 118 -0.99 -23.86 -12.15
C LYS A 118 -1.22 -24.49 -10.77
N ILE A 119 -2.42 -24.33 -10.19
CA ILE A 119 -2.74 -24.94 -8.90
C ILE A 119 -2.66 -26.46 -8.97
N ASN A 120 -3.20 -27.06 -10.01
CA ASN A 120 -3.11 -28.51 -10.21
C ASN A 120 -1.67 -29.00 -10.31
N LYS A 121 -0.77 -28.25 -10.95
CA LYS A 121 0.66 -28.60 -11.01
C LYS A 121 1.28 -28.67 -9.62
N VAL A 122 0.92 -27.73 -8.71
CA VAL A 122 1.38 -27.79 -7.31
C VAL A 122 0.82 -28.99 -6.60
N LEU A 123 -0.49 -29.21 -6.66
CA LEU A 123 -1.17 -30.30 -5.94
C LEU A 123 -0.73 -31.70 -6.40
N GLN A 124 -0.52 -31.88 -7.71
CA GLN A 124 -0.12 -33.15 -8.31
C GLN A 124 1.39 -33.43 -8.29
N SER A 125 2.21 -32.44 -7.94
CA SER A 125 3.65 -32.64 -7.87
C SER A 125 4.01 -33.68 -6.83
N SER A 126 4.90 -34.60 -7.16
CA SER A 126 5.49 -35.54 -6.20
C SER A 126 6.44 -34.87 -5.20
N ASN A 127 6.96 -33.69 -5.56
CA ASN A 127 7.83 -32.92 -4.66
C ASN A 127 6.98 -32.19 -3.61
N PRO A 128 7.15 -32.46 -2.31
CA PRO A 128 6.42 -31.77 -1.26
C PRO A 128 6.67 -30.27 -1.24
N ASN A 129 7.87 -29.83 -1.63
CA ASN A 129 8.28 -28.43 -1.64
C ASN A 129 8.00 -27.71 -2.98
N ALA A 130 7.20 -28.32 -3.87
CA ALA A 130 6.83 -27.71 -5.13
C ALA A 130 6.07 -26.41 -4.92
N SER A 131 6.49 -25.36 -5.60
CA SER A 131 5.87 -24.05 -5.51
C SER A 131 5.70 -23.38 -6.87
N ILE A 132 4.79 -22.44 -6.95
CA ILE A 132 4.62 -21.50 -8.05
C ILE A 132 4.86 -20.10 -7.49
N GLY A 133 5.52 -19.25 -8.26
CA GLY A 133 5.79 -17.88 -7.85
C GLY A 133 7.26 -17.60 -7.75
N GLN A 134 7.59 -16.46 -7.19
CA GLN A 134 8.95 -15.99 -7.08
C GLN A 134 9.58 -16.52 -5.78
N ALA A 135 9.79 -17.84 -5.73
CA ALA A 135 10.65 -18.40 -4.69
C ALA A 135 12.12 -18.08 -5.08
N ASN A 136 12.84 -17.43 -4.18
CA ASN A 136 14.26 -17.09 -4.38
C ASN A 136 15.05 -18.31 -4.90
N GLY A 137 15.23 -18.41 -6.22
CA GLY A 137 16.15 -19.33 -6.86
C GLY A 137 16.01 -20.82 -6.53
N THR A 138 14.89 -21.28 -6.01
CA THR A 138 14.74 -22.67 -5.57
C THR A 138 14.44 -23.59 -6.74
N ILE A 139 15.14 -24.72 -6.75
CA ILE A 139 15.03 -25.84 -7.69
C ILE A 139 13.56 -26.39 -7.78
N ASN A 140 12.69 -25.96 -6.90
CA ASN A 140 11.32 -26.49 -6.69
C ASN A 140 10.23 -25.63 -7.39
N GLN A 141 10.60 -24.60 -8.12
CA GLN A 141 9.64 -23.70 -8.79
C GLN A 141 9.07 -24.35 -10.06
N LEU A 142 7.77 -24.62 -10.08
CA LEU A 142 7.08 -25.23 -11.23
C LEU A 142 6.68 -24.22 -12.31
N ALA A 143 6.38 -22.99 -11.91
CA ALA A 143 6.02 -21.89 -12.82
C ALA A 143 6.22 -20.53 -12.15
N PRO A 144 6.57 -19.49 -12.91
CA PRO A 144 6.68 -18.13 -12.38
C PRO A 144 5.29 -17.47 -12.22
N ILE A 145 5.15 -16.61 -11.21
CA ILE A 145 4.10 -15.61 -11.11
C ILE A 145 4.67 -14.25 -11.52
N SER A 146 3.89 -13.47 -12.25
CA SER A 146 4.30 -12.11 -12.62
C SER A 146 4.23 -11.21 -11.38
N SER A 147 5.38 -10.74 -10.92
CA SER A 147 5.47 -9.76 -9.82
C SER A 147 5.19 -8.35 -10.33
N PHE A 148 4.57 -7.54 -9.51
CA PHE A 148 4.39 -6.11 -9.73
C PHE A 148 5.48 -5.32 -8.98
N TRP A 149 5.78 -4.11 -9.42
CA TRP A 149 6.78 -3.26 -8.77
C TRP A 149 6.42 -2.99 -7.30
N PHE A 150 7.41 -3.12 -6.43
CA PHE A 150 7.28 -2.89 -4.99
C PHE A 150 6.19 -3.74 -4.31
N SER A 151 5.78 -4.84 -4.93
CA SER A 151 4.89 -5.81 -4.31
C SER A 151 5.68 -6.88 -3.55
N PRO A 152 5.09 -7.50 -2.51
CA PRO A 152 5.69 -8.67 -1.88
C PRO A 152 5.88 -9.81 -2.90
N LEU A 153 6.82 -10.68 -2.61
CA LEU A 153 7.02 -11.91 -3.38
C LEU A 153 5.85 -12.85 -3.15
N ILE A 154 5.19 -13.29 -4.22
CA ILE A 154 4.02 -14.17 -4.13
C ILE A 154 4.47 -15.61 -4.34
N THR A 155 4.13 -16.49 -3.41
CA THR A 155 4.41 -17.93 -3.50
C THR A 155 3.14 -18.73 -3.26
N VAL A 156 2.86 -19.71 -4.14
CA VAL A 156 1.78 -20.69 -3.97
C VAL A 156 2.43 -22.06 -3.81
N SER A 157 2.18 -22.73 -2.70
CA SER A 157 2.76 -24.03 -2.34
C SER A 157 1.71 -24.98 -1.79
N LYS A 158 2.08 -26.23 -1.58
CA LYS A 158 1.23 -27.15 -0.82
C LYS A 158 1.09 -26.65 0.61
N LEU A 159 -0.11 -26.74 1.16
CA LEU A 159 -0.39 -26.34 2.54
C LEU A 159 0.48 -27.09 3.54
N GLU A 160 0.72 -28.37 3.31
CA GLU A 160 1.58 -29.22 4.15
C GLU A 160 3.03 -28.69 4.21
N SER A 161 3.56 -28.24 3.06
CA SER A 161 4.89 -27.65 2.99
C SER A 161 4.94 -26.29 3.72
N LEU A 162 3.92 -25.46 3.53
CA LEU A 162 3.82 -24.18 4.22
C LEU A 162 3.81 -24.37 5.74
N VAL A 163 2.93 -25.25 6.24
CA VAL A 163 2.81 -25.55 7.66
C VAL A 163 4.09 -26.17 8.23
N LYS A 164 4.80 -27.00 7.46
CA LYS A 164 6.08 -27.58 7.89
C LYS A 164 7.19 -26.54 7.99
N ASN A 165 7.23 -25.60 7.04
CA ASN A 165 8.27 -24.57 7.01
C ASN A 165 8.10 -23.54 8.15
N GLU A 166 6.86 -23.22 8.51
CA GLU A 166 6.52 -22.26 9.57
C GLU A 166 6.35 -22.92 10.94
N ASP A 167 6.35 -24.22 10.97
CA ASP A 167 6.09 -25.07 12.14
C ASP A 167 4.77 -24.76 12.89
N THR A 168 3.80 -24.15 12.19
CA THR A 168 2.51 -23.77 12.78
C THR A 168 1.32 -24.01 11.86
N LEU A 169 0.21 -24.51 12.43
CA LEU A 169 -1.11 -24.57 11.78
C LEU A 169 -1.90 -23.27 11.94
N ARG A 170 -1.41 -22.33 12.72
CA ARG A 170 -2.12 -21.12 13.05
C ARG A 170 -2.47 -20.31 11.80
N GLY A 171 -3.71 -19.83 11.73
CA GLY A 171 -4.16 -18.97 10.65
C GLY A 171 -5.61 -19.17 10.25
N SER A 172 -6.02 -18.40 9.24
CA SER A 172 -7.34 -18.49 8.63
C SER A 172 -7.31 -19.35 7.38
N TYR A 173 -8.25 -20.27 7.27
CA TYR A 173 -8.36 -21.22 6.18
C TYR A 173 -9.68 -21.04 5.47
N GLN A 174 -9.65 -20.75 4.19
CA GLN A 174 -10.84 -20.62 3.36
C GLN A 174 -11.21 -21.98 2.75
N LEU A 175 -12.48 -22.37 2.90
CA LEU A 175 -13.01 -23.61 2.37
C LEU A 175 -13.73 -23.35 1.05
N VAL A 176 -12.99 -23.39 -0.05
CA VAL A 176 -13.48 -23.05 -1.39
C VAL A 176 -14.22 -24.23 -2.01
N GLY A 177 -15.50 -24.03 -2.30
CA GLY A 177 -16.38 -25.07 -2.83
C GLY A 177 -17.25 -25.77 -1.78
N VAL A 178 -17.15 -25.39 -0.51
CA VAL A 178 -18.10 -25.79 0.53
C VAL A 178 -19.21 -24.74 0.56
N ASN A 179 -20.40 -25.11 0.07
CA ASN A 179 -21.56 -24.20 0.00
C ASN A 179 -22.64 -24.56 1.05
N ASP A 180 -22.59 -25.75 1.63
CA ASP A 180 -23.53 -26.23 2.61
C ASP A 180 -23.01 -26.09 4.04
N LYS A 181 -23.84 -25.51 4.89
CA LYS A 181 -23.53 -25.34 6.32
C LYS A 181 -23.29 -26.67 7.03
N GLN A 182 -23.99 -27.71 6.60
CA GLN A 182 -23.87 -29.03 7.24
C GLN A 182 -22.46 -29.63 7.10
N THR A 183 -21.84 -29.52 5.92
CA THR A 183 -20.44 -29.94 5.71
C THR A 183 -19.49 -29.11 6.56
N TYR A 184 -19.68 -27.81 6.64
CA TYR A 184 -18.88 -26.92 7.49
C TYR A 184 -18.99 -27.28 8.97
N ASP A 185 -20.23 -27.42 9.48
CA ASP A 185 -20.48 -27.79 10.89
C ASP A 185 -19.91 -29.18 11.23
N ASN A 186 -19.93 -30.12 10.28
CA ASN A 186 -19.32 -31.45 10.46
C ASN A 186 -17.79 -31.35 10.59
N ILE A 187 -17.14 -30.50 9.80
CA ILE A 187 -15.68 -30.26 9.90
C ILE A 187 -15.35 -29.69 11.28
N ILE A 188 -16.09 -28.67 11.74
CA ILE A 188 -15.89 -28.07 13.07
C ILE A 188 -16.13 -29.09 14.19
N ASN A 189 -17.19 -29.88 14.10
CA ASN A 189 -17.49 -30.89 15.08
C ASN A 189 -16.37 -31.95 15.21
N GLN A 190 -15.76 -32.32 14.10
CA GLN A 190 -14.67 -33.29 14.11
C GLN A 190 -13.36 -32.66 14.63
N LEU A 191 -13.08 -31.40 14.27
CA LEU A 191 -11.93 -30.66 14.81
C LEU A 191 -12.06 -30.48 16.33
N HIS A 192 -13.25 -30.15 16.82
CA HIS A 192 -13.54 -30.12 18.26
C HIS A 192 -13.24 -31.45 18.96
N LYS A 193 -13.63 -32.59 18.36
CA LYS A 193 -13.32 -33.90 18.91
C LYS A 193 -11.83 -34.26 18.95
N ILE A 194 -11.06 -33.76 17.94
CA ILE A 194 -9.62 -34.01 17.85
C ILE A 194 -8.85 -33.16 18.87
N THR A 195 -9.30 -31.94 19.10
CA THR A 195 -8.52 -30.92 19.82
C THR A 195 -9.03 -30.57 21.20
N ASP A 196 -10.29 -30.90 21.53
CA ASP A 196 -11.04 -30.41 22.69
C ASP A 196 -11.20 -28.88 22.79
N ILE A 197 -10.94 -28.16 21.68
CA ILE A 197 -11.12 -26.71 21.58
C ILE A 197 -12.60 -26.40 21.32
N GLU A 198 -13.11 -25.30 21.88
CA GLU A 198 -14.50 -24.91 21.68
C GLU A 198 -14.80 -24.62 20.19
N LYS A 199 -16.00 -25.02 19.74
CA LYS A 199 -16.42 -24.82 18.33
C LYS A 199 -16.46 -23.34 17.92
N SER A 200 -16.75 -22.46 18.86
CA SER A 200 -16.73 -21.01 18.66
C SER A 200 -15.38 -20.49 18.20
N ASP A 201 -14.29 -21.09 18.67
CA ASP A 201 -12.92 -20.65 18.35
C ASP A 201 -12.54 -20.91 16.89
N PHE A 202 -13.13 -21.93 16.27
CA PHE A 202 -12.94 -22.23 14.85
C PHE A 202 -13.73 -21.31 13.91
N THR A 203 -14.72 -20.58 14.43
CA THR A 203 -15.62 -19.73 13.63
C THR A 203 -15.47 -18.24 13.92
N PHE A 204 -14.73 -17.90 14.96
CA PHE A 204 -14.58 -16.51 15.38
C PHE A 204 -13.69 -15.72 14.42
N VAL A 205 -14.27 -14.68 13.82
CA VAL A 205 -13.52 -13.73 13.00
C VAL A 205 -12.67 -12.86 13.91
N GLN A 206 -11.37 -13.01 13.80
CA GLN A 206 -10.46 -12.16 14.54
C GLN A 206 -10.30 -10.84 13.78
N SER A 207 -10.56 -9.72 14.45
CA SER A 207 -10.27 -8.40 13.91
C SER A 207 -8.76 -8.23 13.81
N GLY A 208 -8.26 -8.16 12.59
CA GLY A 208 -6.84 -7.82 12.36
C GLY A 208 -6.54 -6.42 12.88
N SER A 209 -5.28 -6.17 13.24
CA SER A 209 -4.78 -4.83 13.51
C SER A 209 -5.03 -3.93 12.30
N ALA A 210 -5.51 -2.73 12.52
CA ALA A 210 -5.58 -1.72 11.48
C ALA A 210 -4.17 -1.52 10.90
N SER A 211 -4.03 -1.64 9.59
CA SER A 211 -2.78 -1.29 8.94
C SER A 211 -2.49 0.17 9.23
N ASN A 212 -1.33 0.46 9.80
CA ASN A 212 -0.84 1.82 9.87
C ASN A 212 -0.90 2.42 8.48
N GLY A 213 -1.44 3.65 8.36
CA GLY A 213 -1.56 4.35 7.09
C GLY A 213 -0.25 4.30 6.31
N ASP A 214 -0.32 4.25 5.00
CA ASP A 214 0.87 4.18 4.13
C ASP A 214 1.59 5.53 4.16
N LEU A 215 2.50 5.70 5.14
CA LEU A 215 3.30 6.91 5.38
C LEU A 215 3.94 7.45 4.09
N LEU A 216 4.30 6.54 3.19
CA LEU A 216 4.93 6.90 1.92
C LEU A 216 3.92 7.57 0.97
N LYS A 217 2.68 7.10 0.90
CA LYS A 217 1.63 7.73 0.09
C LYS A 217 1.26 9.11 0.60
N ASP A 218 1.14 9.24 1.91
CA ASP A 218 0.80 10.51 2.55
C ASP A 218 1.91 11.53 2.33
N SER A 219 3.18 11.11 2.43
CA SER A 219 4.34 11.96 2.12
C SER A 219 4.36 12.42 0.65
N ILE A 220 3.97 11.56 -0.29
CA ILE A 220 3.86 11.92 -1.69
C ILE A 220 2.73 12.92 -1.93
N ILE A 221 1.57 12.75 -1.29
CA ILE A 221 0.45 13.71 -1.36
C ILE A 221 0.92 15.09 -0.87
N LEU A 222 1.63 15.14 0.24
CA LEU A 222 2.22 16.38 0.74
C LEU A 222 3.16 17.02 -0.30
N GLY A 223 4.02 16.22 -0.92
CA GLY A 223 4.90 16.64 -2.00
C GLY A 223 4.13 17.21 -3.21
N ILE A 224 3.00 16.61 -3.60
CA ILE A 224 2.12 17.10 -4.68
C ILE A 224 1.51 18.45 -4.28
N ILE A 225 1.08 18.63 -3.06
CA ILE A 225 0.55 19.90 -2.55
C ILE A 225 1.64 20.98 -2.58
N LEU A 226 2.82 20.70 -2.06
CA LEU A 226 3.95 21.63 -2.03
C LEU A 226 4.39 22.05 -3.43
N THR A 227 4.49 21.12 -4.37
CA THR A 227 4.85 21.43 -5.77
C THR A 227 3.76 22.22 -6.47
N SER A 228 2.48 21.98 -6.18
CA SER A 228 1.36 22.79 -6.70
C SER A 228 1.39 24.21 -6.17
N CYS A 229 1.67 24.40 -4.88
CA CYS A 229 1.89 25.72 -4.27
C CYS A 229 3.10 26.44 -4.88
N GLY A 230 4.19 25.69 -5.10
CA GLY A 230 5.39 26.22 -5.77
C GLY A 230 5.11 26.68 -7.20
N LEU A 231 4.33 25.92 -7.98
CA LEU A 231 3.90 26.33 -9.33
C LEU A 231 2.98 27.55 -9.29
N LEU A 232 2.06 27.62 -8.35
CA LEU A 232 1.18 28.78 -8.17
C LEU A 232 2.02 30.04 -7.89
N ALA A 233 2.91 29.97 -6.91
CA ALA A 233 3.82 31.08 -6.58
C ALA A 233 4.69 31.47 -7.78
N PHE A 234 5.24 30.50 -8.48
CA PHE A 234 6.04 30.72 -9.68
C PHE A 234 5.27 31.51 -10.76
N PHE A 235 4.05 31.08 -11.11
CA PHE A 235 3.23 31.76 -12.11
C PHE A 235 2.79 33.14 -11.63
N LEU A 236 2.48 33.33 -10.36
CA LEU A 236 2.17 34.63 -9.79
C LEU A 236 3.35 35.61 -10.01
N ILE A 237 4.56 35.18 -9.70
CA ILE A 237 5.77 35.97 -9.89
C ILE A 237 6.00 36.29 -11.38
N VAL A 238 5.84 35.29 -12.26
CA VAL A 238 5.98 35.46 -13.71
C VAL A 238 4.96 36.46 -14.25
N PHE A 239 3.69 36.35 -13.85
CA PHE A 239 2.65 37.26 -14.29
C PHE A 239 2.86 38.68 -13.76
N LEU A 240 3.25 38.83 -12.50
CA LEU A 240 3.52 40.17 -11.91
C LEU A 240 4.70 40.85 -12.58
N ASN A 241 5.79 40.14 -12.82
CA ASN A 241 6.99 40.74 -13.44
C ASN A 241 6.78 41.14 -14.90
N ASN A 242 5.85 40.48 -15.60
CA ASN A 242 5.64 40.72 -17.04
C ASN A 242 4.37 41.55 -17.35
N LEU A 243 3.68 42.09 -16.32
CA LEU A 243 2.42 42.84 -16.52
C LEU A 243 2.55 43.98 -17.55
N LYS A 244 3.64 44.78 -17.50
CA LYS A 244 3.90 45.86 -18.45
C LYS A 244 4.10 45.35 -19.87
N GLU A 245 4.77 44.21 -20.04
CA GLU A 245 4.97 43.58 -21.34
C GLU A 245 3.62 43.09 -21.91
N TYR A 246 2.76 42.51 -21.07
CA TYR A 246 1.40 42.13 -21.49
C TYR A 246 0.55 43.34 -21.89
N GLY A 247 0.70 44.48 -21.18
CA GLY A 247 0.09 45.76 -21.56
C GLY A 247 0.52 46.22 -22.95
N ASN A 248 1.82 46.13 -23.27
CA ASN A 248 2.34 46.46 -24.59
C ASN A 248 1.82 45.54 -25.69
N LEU A 249 1.70 44.22 -25.40
CA LEU A 249 1.11 43.29 -26.35
C LEU A 249 -0.37 43.57 -26.62
N ILE A 250 -1.13 43.98 -25.59
CA ILE A 250 -2.53 44.40 -25.75
C ILE A 250 -2.64 45.64 -26.63
N LEU A 251 -1.73 46.63 -26.50
CA LEU A 251 -1.66 47.77 -27.40
C LEU A 251 -1.38 47.38 -28.86
N LEU A 252 -0.63 46.29 -29.06
CA LEU A 252 -0.36 45.71 -30.39
C LEU A 252 -1.52 44.84 -30.92
N GLY A 253 -2.67 44.81 -30.22
CA GLY A 253 -3.87 44.10 -30.68
C GLY A 253 -3.98 42.65 -30.18
N TRP A 254 -3.08 42.16 -29.30
CA TRP A 254 -3.20 40.80 -28.72
C TRP A 254 -4.31 40.74 -27.69
N SER A 255 -5.10 39.70 -27.74
CA SER A 255 -6.07 39.44 -26.68
C SER A 255 -5.38 38.81 -25.43
N LYS A 256 -5.97 39.03 -24.25
CA LYS A 256 -5.47 38.39 -23.02
C LYS A 256 -5.41 36.86 -23.15
N LYS A 257 -6.39 36.26 -23.87
CA LYS A 257 -6.43 34.82 -24.12
C LYS A 257 -5.23 34.36 -24.93
N ASP A 258 -4.85 35.10 -25.97
CA ASP A 258 -3.70 34.73 -26.83
C ASP A 258 -2.39 34.79 -26.03
N ILE A 259 -2.23 35.80 -25.18
CA ILE A 259 -1.05 35.96 -24.32
C ILE A 259 -0.96 34.77 -23.34
N LEU A 260 -2.05 34.44 -22.64
CA LEU A 260 -2.08 33.35 -21.70
C LEU A 260 -1.87 31.98 -22.38
N PHE A 261 -2.48 31.77 -23.53
CA PHE A 261 -2.29 30.54 -24.29
C PHE A 261 -0.85 30.35 -24.79
N LYS A 262 -0.20 31.42 -25.19
CA LYS A 262 1.21 31.40 -25.60
C LYS A 262 2.14 30.99 -24.45
N ILE A 263 1.80 31.41 -23.22
CA ILE A 263 2.56 31.00 -22.02
C ILE A 263 2.24 29.58 -21.63
N PHE A 264 0.98 29.17 -21.70
CA PHE A 264 0.48 27.84 -21.28
C PHE A 264 0.98 26.70 -22.17
N LYS A 265 1.00 26.90 -23.49
CA LYS A 265 1.32 25.86 -24.48
C LYS A 265 2.65 25.15 -24.24
N PRO A 266 3.81 25.78 -23.98
CA PRO A 266 5.08 25.11 -23.78
C PRO A 266 5.06 24.20 -22.53
N TYR A 267 4.33 24.58 -21.48
CA TYR A 267 4.19 23.74 -20.29
C TYR A 267 3.36 22.47 -20.56
N LEU A 268 2.29 22.59 -21.36
CA LEU A 268 1.53 21.41 -21.79
C LEU A 268 2.37 20.44 -22.61
N VAL A 269 3.23 20.96 -23.50
CA VAL A 269 4.13 20.11 -24.27
C VAL A 269 5.09 19.34 -23.36
N ILE A 270 5.72 20.04 -22.38
CA ILE A 270 6.64 19.39 -21.44
C ILE A 270 5.91 18.38 -20.58
N LEU A 271 4.73 18.70 -20.07
CA LEU A 271 3.89 17.76 -19.31
C LEU A 271 3.59 16.50 -20.12
N SER A 272 3.16 16.66 -21.38
CA SER A 272 2.84 15.52 -22.25
C SER A 272 4.07 14.66 -22.54
N LEU A 273 5.23 15.29 -22.77
CA LEU A 273 6.50 14.58 -22.98
C LEU A 273 6.94 13.83 -21.71
N THR A 274 6.81 14.44 -20.53
CA THR A 274 7.16 13.81 -19.26
C THR A 274 6.23 12.64 -18.97
N ALA A 275 4.92 12.80 -19.14
CA ALA A 275 3.96 11.71 -18.93
C ALA A 275 4.20 10.55 -19.92
N LEU A 276 4.49 10.86 -21.19
CA LEU A 276 4.84 9.86 -22.20
C LEU A 276 6.15 9.13 -21.82
N PHE A 277 7.17 9.87 -21.41
CA PHE A 277 8.44 9.27 -20.97
C PHE A 277 8.24 8.30 -19.81
N LEU A 278 7.49 8.70 -18.76
CA LEU A 278 7.20 7.84 -17.62
C LEU A 278 6.38 6.61 -18.02
N CYS A 279 5.44 6.77 -18.94
CA CYS A 279 4.66 5.65 -19.49
C CYS A 279 5.54 4.65 -20.23
N VAL A 280 6.39 5.12 -21.16
CA VAL A 280 7.30 4.26 -21.93
C VAL A 280 8.33 3.60 -21.02
N PHE A 281 8.93 4.37 -20.10
CA PHE A 281 9.88 3.84 -19.14
C PHE A 281 9.28 2.70 -18.30
N SER A 282 8.10 2.91 -17.72
CA SER A 282 7.43 1.90 -16.89
C SER A 282 7.02 0.66 -17.68
N THR A 283 6.61 0.82 -18.94
CA THR A 283 6.24 -0.32 -19.81
C THR A 283 7.44 -1.17 -20.22
N ILE A 284 8.58 -0.56 -20.52
CA ILE A 284 9.81 -1.29 -20.88
C ILE A 284 10.25 -2.23 -19.75
N PHE A 285 10.19 -1.77 -18.50
CA PHE A 285 10.60 -2.56 -17.36
C PHE A 285 9.56 -3.60 -16.92
N ASN A 286 8.32 -3.53 -17.44
CA ASN A 286 7.25 -4.45 -17.00
C ASN A 286 6.25 -4.77 -18.12
N LEU A 287 6.75 -5.35 -19.22
CA LEU A 287 5.95 -5.69 -20.42
C LEU A 287 4.73 -6.58 -20.12
N ARG A 288 4.79 -7.38 -19.05
CA ARG A 288 3.68 -8.26 -18.66
C ARG A 288 2.43 -7.50 -18.25
N PHE A 289 2.57 -6.29 -17.69
CA PHE A 289 1.44 -5.44 -17.28
C PHE A 289 1.26 -4.22 -18.18
N LEU A 290 1.54 -4.36 -19.47
CA LEU A 290 1.52 -3.30 -20.47
C LEU A 290 0.26 -2.43 -20.39
N LEU A 291 -0.92 -3.05 -20.35
CA LEU A 291 -2.20 -2.35 -20.33
C LEU A 291 -2.35 -1.50 -19.05
N SER A 292 -1.94 -2.02 -17.90
CA SER A 292 -1.97 -1.30 -16.62
C SER A 292 -1.06 -0.08 -16.64
N PHE A 293 0.14 -0.19 -17.21
CA PHE A 293 1.09 0.91 -17.29
C PHE A 293 0.69 1.97 -18.32
N ILE A 294 0.10 1.58 -19.45
CA ILE A 294 -0.48 2.55 -20.40
C ILE A 294 -1.61 3.33 -19.73
N THR A 295 -2.51 2.63 -19.03
CA THR A 295 -3.61 3.28 -18.30
C THR A 295 -3.07 4.20 -17.19
N LEU A 296 -2.01 3.80 -16.49
CA LEU A 296 -1.33 4.61 -15.50
C LEU A 296 -0.76 5.90 -16.12
N GLY A 297 -0.07 5.79 -17.26
CA GLY A 297 0.49 6.94 -17.98
C GLY A 297 -0.60 7.94 -18.41
N ILE A 298 -1.70 7.44 -18.95
CA ILE A 298 -2.86 8.28 -19.33
C ILE A 298 -3.47 8.97 -18.11
N LYS A 299 -3.72 8.23 -17.02
CA LYS A 299 -4.24 8.80 -15.76
C LYS A 299 -3.30 9.87 -15.21
N THR A 300 -1.98 9.62 -15.22
CA THR A 300 -0.97 10.60 -14.80
C THR A 300 -1.07 11.88 -15.62
N GLY A 301 -1.12 11.77 -16.95
CA GLY A 301 -1.25 12.93 -17.85
C GLY A 301 -2.53 13.71 -17.58
N ILE A 302 -3.68 13.06 -17.41
CA ILE A 302 -4.97 13.70 -17.12
C ILE A 302 -4.93 14.43 -15.77
N VAL A 303 -4.52 13.75 -14.71
CA VAL A 303 -4.51 14.30 -13.33
C VAL A 303 -3.53 15.49 -13.25
N THR A 304 -2.33 15.33 -13.81
CA THR A 304 -1.34 16.42 -13.82
C THR A 304 -1.83 17.59 -14.64
N SER A 305 -2.44 17.36 -15.82
CA SER A 305 -3.00 18.43 -16.66
C SER A 305 -4.10 19.19 -15.93
N PHE A 306 -4.95 18.50 -15.19
CA PHE A 306 -6.02 19.10 -14.41
C PHE A 306 -5.45 19.99 -13.29
N ILE A 307 -4.55 19.48 -12.46
CA ILE A 307 -3.93 20.24 -11.35
C ILE A 307 -3.13 21.42 -11.89
N PHE A 308 -2.33 21.21 -12.94
CA PHE A 308 -1.57 22.26 -13.59
C PHE A 308 -2.48 23.35 -14.18
N SER A 309 -3.55 22.98 -14.88
CA SER A 309 -4.50 23.97 -15.42
C SER A 309 -5.15 24.77 -14.30
N LEU A 310 -5.55 24.14 -13.21
CA LEU A 310 -6.14 24.81 -12.05
C LEU A 310 -5.17 25.83 -11.45
N THR A 311 -3.91 25.45 -11.20
CA THR A 311 -2.88 26.34 -10.64
C THR A 311 -2.53 27.48 -11.59
N PHE A 312 -2.40 27.19 -12.90
CA PHE A 312 -2.13 28.20 -13.92
C PHE A 312 -3.25 29.20 -14.02
N PHE A 313 -4.51 28.81 -14.18
CA PHE A 313 -5.64 29.70 -14.31
C PHE A 313 -5.92 30.51 -13.02
N CYS A 314 -5.66 29.88 -11.86
CA CYS A 314 -5.70 30.61 -10.59
C CYS A 314 -4.71 31.75 -10.59
N ALA A 315 -3.46 31.54 -10.98
CA ALA A 315 -2.47 32.62 -11.11
C ALA A 315 -2.81 33.63 -12.25
N ALA A 316 -3.29 33.13 -13.40
CA ALA A 316 -3.67 33.91 -14.55
C ALA A 316 -4.87 34.86 -14.30
N SER A 317 -5.68 34.56 -13.26
CA SER A 317 -6.80 35.42 -12.86
C SER A 317 -6.35 36.88 -12.59
N LEU A 318 -5.11 37.08 -12.13
CA LEU A 318 -4.49 38.40 -12.00
C LEU A 318 -4.52 39.20 -13.31
N VAL A 319 -4.16 38.55 -14.42
CA VAL A 319 -4.14 39.18 -15.75
C VAL A 319 -5.56 39.31 -16.30
N ILE A 320 -6.41 38.32 -16.10
CA ILE A 320 -7.80 38.28 -16.60
C ILE A 320 -8.63 39.42 -15.98
N ILE A 321 -8.58 39.57 -14.65
CA ILE A 321 -9.38 40.52 -13.89
C ILE A 321 -8.84 41.96 -14.05
N SER A 322 -7.54 42.12 -14.29
CA SER A 322 -6.94 43.45 -14.46
C SER A 322 -7.52 44.19 -15.66
N LYS A 323 -7.88 45.49 -15.49
CA LYS A 323 -8.32 46.36 -16.59
C LYS A 323 -7.17 46.57 -17.58
N ASN A 324 -7.46 46.65 -18.89
CA ASN A 324 -6.44 46.84 -19.93
C ASN A 324 -5.59 48.10 -19.69
N ILE A 325 -6.23 49.21 -19.28
CA ILE A 325 -5.56 50.45 -18.96
C ILE A 325 -4.57 50.30 -17.79
N ALA A 326 -4.92 49.49 -16.79
CA ALA A 326 -4.03 49.24 -15.67
C ALA A 326 -2.81 48.41 -16.09
N LEU A 327 -3.00 47.42 -16.96
CA LEU A 327 -1.92 46.60 -17.55
C LEU A 327 -0.96 47.48 -18.37
N ILE A 328 -1.50 48.38 -19.25
CA ILE A 328 -0.72 49.29 -20.08
C ILE A 328 0.12 50.25 -19.23
N LYS A 329 -0.47 50.80 -18.16
CA LYS A 329 0.23 51.68 -17.22
C LYS A 329 1.15 50.95 -16.25
N GLY A 330 1.14 49.62 -16.25
CA GLY A 330 1.89 48.80 -15.31
C GLY A 330 1.41 48.94 -13.86
N TYR A 331 0.15 49.35 -13.65
CA TYR A 331 -0.42 49.43 -12.31
C TYR A 331 -0.92 48.08 -11.82
N TYR A 332 -0.50 47.73 -10.62
CA TYR A 332 -0.91 46.50 -9.96
C TYR A 332 -2.27 46.70 -9.29
N PRO A 333 -3.19 45.74 -9.42
CA PRO A 333 -4.40 45.69 -8.60
C PRO A 333 -4.02 45.31 -7.16
N LYS A 334 -3.52 46.26 -6.37
CA LYS A 334 -2.94 46.04 -5.02
C LYS A 334 -3.82 45.19 -4.14
N LYS A 335 -5.14 45.44 -4.08
CA LYS A 335 -6.08 44.65 -3.27
C LYS A 335 -6.11 43.17 -3.66
N LEU A 336 -6.09 42.90 -4.95
CA LEU A 336 -6.13 41.52 -5.47
C LEU A 336 -4.81 40.79 -5.17
N ILE A 337 -3.68 41.50 -5.32
CA ILE A 337 -2.36 40.94 -4.98
C ILE A 337 -2.28 40.65 -3.49
N TYR A 338 -2.70 41.56 -2.61
CA TYR A 338 -2.72 41.30 -1.17
C TYR A 338 -3.64 40.15 -0.81
N SER A 339 -4.82 40.01 -1.42
CA SER A 339 -5.72 38.88 -1.21
C SER A 339 -5.08 37.58 -1.64
N PHE A 340 -4.36 37.53 -2.77
CA PHE A 340 -3.63 36.34 -3.21
C PHE A 340 -2.48 35.96 -2.26
N PHE A 341 -1.64 36.93 -1.88
CA PHE A 341 -0.55 36.65 -0.94
C PHE A 341 -1.07 36.25 0.43
N PHE A 342 -2.17 36.83 0.90
CA PHE A 342 -2.80 36.42 2.15
C PHE A 342 -3.37 35.02 2.06
N GLY A 343 -4.11 34.70 0.99
CA GLY A 343 -4.61 33.31 0.76
C GLY A 343 -3.49 32.29 0.62
N PHE A 344 -2.41 32.64 -0.10
CA PHE A 344 -1.24 31.79 -0.25
C PHE A 344 -0.49 31.59 1.08
N TYR A 345 -0.35 32.64 1.88
CA TYR A 345 0.22 32.56 3.21
C TYR A 345 -0.60 31.63 4.11
N LEU A 346 -1.94 31.79 4.14
CA LEU A 346 -2.82 30.91 4.91
C LEU A 346 -2.69 29.44 4.47
N LEU A 347 -2.63 29.19 3.16
CA LEU A 347 -2.47 27.86 2.60
C LEU A 347 -1.12 27.26 3.02
N LEU A 348 -0.01 27.99 2.86
CA LEU A 348 1.31 27.53 3.30
C LEU A 348 1.35 27.26 4.80
N THR A 349 0.77 28.17 5.59
CA THR A 349 0.72 27.98 7.06
C THR A 349 -0.06 26.73 7.43
N SER A 350 -1.20 26.49 6.78
CA SER A 350 -2.01 25.29 6.99
C SER A 350 -1.24 24.01 6.61
N VAL A 351 -0.50 24.04 5.50
CA VAL A 351 0.34 22.92 5.07
C VAL A 351 1.47 22.66 6.10
N VAL A 352 2.13 23.72 6.56
CA VAL A 352 3.20 23.59 7.58
C VAL A 352 2.65 23.02 8.89
N ILE A 353 1.52 23.54 9.38
CA ILE A 353 0.87 23.01 10.58
C ILE A 353 0.48 21.55 10.40
N GLY A 354 -0.17 21.22 9.27
CA GLY A 354 -0.53 19.84 8.95
C GLY A 354 0.69 18.92 8.91
N THR A 355 1.80 19.38 8.31
CA THR A 355 3.06 18.64 8.24
C THR A 355 3.65 18.42 9.64
N CYS A 356 3.65 19.46 10.47
CA CYS A 356 4.16 19.35 11.85
C CYS A 356 3.33 18.35 12.68
N LEU A 357 2.01 18.41 12.59
CA LEU A 357 1.11 17.46 13.26
C LEU A 357 1.30 16.03 12.77
N TYR A 358 1.53 15.86 11.47
CA TYR A 358 1.76 14.55 10.87
C TYR A 358 3.11 13.94 11.26
N ILE A 359 4.17 14.75 11.38
CA ILE A 359 5.53 14.29 11.73
C ILE A 359 5.68 14.04 13.24
N ASP A 360 4.84 14.64 14.09
CA ASP A 360 4.99 14.55 15.55
C ASP A 360 4.90 13.09 16.04
N GLN A 361 3.95 12.31 15.55
CA GLN A 361 3.83 10.89 15.94
C GLN A 361 5.01 10.02 15.47
N PRO A 362 5.40 10.02 14.17
CA PRO A 362 6.58 9.29 13.73
C PRO A 362 7.86 9.73 14.40
N ALA A 363 8.04 11.03 14.67
CA ALA A 363 9.21 11.54 15.37
C ALA A 363 9.29 11.03 16.83
N LYS A 364 8.17 10.98 17.52
CA LYS A 364 8.08 10.37 18.86
C LYS A 364 8.40 8.89 18.80
N SER A 365 7.81 8.13 17.90
CA SER A 365 8.08 6.69 17.77
C SER A 365 9.55 6.41 17.44
N ILE A 366 10.18 7.20 16.57
CA ILE A 366 11.61 7.09 16.26
C ILE A 366 12.45 7.42 17.51
N SER A 367 12.11 8.48 18.25
CA SER A 367 12.80 8.86 19.48
C SER A 367 12.66 7.79 20.57
N GLU A 368 11.46 7.24 20.73
CA GLU A 368 11.19 6.16 21.67
C GLU A 368 11.92 4.88 21.27
N THR A 369 11.90 4.51 19.99
CA THR A 369 12.63 3.36 19.45
C THR A 369 14.14 3.54 19.62
N ALA A 370 14.67 4.74 19.38
CA ALA A 370 16.10 5.04 19.60
C ALA A 370 16.47 4.96 21.08
N THR A 371 15.62 5.47 21.97
CA THR A 371 15.80 5.38 23.42
C THR A 371 15.73 3.93 23.89
N GLN A 372 14.77 3.16 23.39
CA GLN A 372 14.64 1.73 23.65
C GLN A 372 15.85 0.97 23.11
N ALA A 373 16.30 1.23 21.88
CA ALA A 373 17.49 0.61 21.31
C ALA A 373 18.73 0.89 22.14
N HIS A 374 18.88 2.11 22.67
CA HIS A 374 19.98 2.45 23.59
C HIS A 374 19.86 1.69 24.92
N GLN A 375 18.67 1.55 25.48
CA GLN A 375 18.41 0.74 26.67
C GLN A 375 18.66 -0.75 26.41
N TRP A 376 18.22 -1.26 25.26
CA TRP A 376 18.47 -2.65 24.85
C TRP A 376 19.93 -2.93 24.56
N HIS A 377 20.74 -1.97 24.12
CA HIS A 377 22.18 -2.15 23.95
C HIS A 377 22.89 -2.43 25.28
N THR A 378 22.34 -1.93 26.39
CA THR A 378 22.84 -2.25 27.75
C THR A 378 22.43 -3.67 28.19
N VAL A 379 21.36 -4.21 27.60
CA VAL A 379 20.78 -5.54 27.88
C VAL A 379 21.20 -6.58 26.84
N SER A 380 22.06 -6.23 25.86
CA SER A 380 22.44 -7.04 24.69
C SER A 380 23.16 -8.37 25.02
N LYS A 381 23.33 -8.71 26.26
CA LYS A 381 23.83 -10.02 26.74
C LYS A 381 22.72 -10.98 27.16
N MET A 382 21.44 -10.57 27.06
CA MET A 382 20.30 -11.41 27.43
C MET A 382 19.70 -12.02 26.18
N GLU A 383 19.49 -13.34 26.16
CA GLU A 383 18.65 -13.97 25.17
C GLU A 383 17.21 -13.50 25.41
N VAL A 384 16.65 -12.77 24.45
CA VAL A 384 15.24 -12.39 24.46
C VAL A 384 14.46 -13.59 23.95
N LEU A 385 13.64 -14.20 24.77
CA LEU A 385 12.54 -15.01 24.26
C LEU A 385 11.67 -14.06 23.42
N ALA A 386 11.81 -14.18 22.10
CA ALA A 386 11.06 -13.39 21.15
C ALA A 386 9.60 -13.43 21.55
N SER A 387 8.95 -12.27 21.49
CA SER A 387 7.57 -12.07 21.82
C SER A 387 6.75 -13.28 21.40
N MET A 388 6.07 -13.88 22.33
CA MET A 388 4.91 -14.67 21.97
C MET A 388 4.00 -13.70 21.23
N ASP A 389 4.08 -13.71 19.91
CA ASP A 389 3.11 -13.00 19.11
C ASP A 389 1.77 -13.60 19.52
N SER A 390 1.01 -12.81 20.27
CA SER A 390 -0.30 -13.24 20.74
C SER A 390 -1.24 -13.50 19.57
N GLY A 391 -0.75 -13.26 18.35
CA GLY A 391 -1.54 -13.36 17.14
C GLY A 391 -2.91 -12.75 17.38
N ASN A 392 -3.87 -13.28 16.68
CA ASN A 392 -5.25 -12.80 16.78
C ASN A 392 -6.02 -13.17 18.05
N ASP A 393 -5.44 -13.78 19.04
CA ASP A 393 -6.09 -14.07 20.34
C ASP A 393 -6.31 -12.79 21.17
N SER A 394 -5.79 -11.66 20.71
CA SER A 394 -5.50 -10.50 21.51
C SER A 394 -6.71 -9.77 22.09
N VAL A 395 -7.79 -9.60 21.35
CA VAL A 395 -8.86 -8.68 21.82
C VAL A 395 -9.74 -9.31 22.89
N ARG A 396 -10.04 -10.60 22.78
CA ARG A 396 -10.83 -11.32 23.78
C ARG A 396 -10.02 -11.77 24.98
N SER A 397 -8.74 -12.07 24.77
CA SER A 397 -7.88 -12.60 25.80
C SER A 397 -7.32 -11.56 26.76
N TYR A 398 -7.11 -10.31 26.31
CA TYR A 398 -6.67 -9.22 27.20
C TYR A 398 -7.81 -8.56 27.96
N ALA A 399 -9.04 -8.62 27.47
CA ALA A 399 -10.22 -8.10 28.16
C ALA A 399 -10.81 -9.09 29.16
N ASP A 400 -10.51 -10.37 29.07
CA ASP A 400 -11.00 -11.43 29.95
C ASP A 400 -9.88 -11.97 30.83
N THR A 401 -9.94 -11.66 32.14
CA THR A 401 -8.99 -12.16 33.15
C THR A 401 -8.96 -13.68 33.27
N SER A 402 -9.97 -14.38 32.75
CA SER A 402 -10.07 -15.83 32.72
C SER A 402 -9.47 -16.45 31.46
N SER A 403 -8.92 -15.65 30.54
CA SER A 403 -8.40 -16.14 29.25
C SER A 403 -7.24 -17.11 29.43
N LYS A 404 -7.13 -18.07 28.50
CA LYS A 404 -6.07 -19.06 28.48
C LYS A 404 -4.68 -18.40 28.41
N ILE A 405 -4.53 -17.32 27.64
CA ILE A 405 -3.28 -16.57 27.51
C ILE A 405 -2.84 -15.99 28.85
N ASN A 406 -3.75 -15.38 29.61
CA ASN A 406 -3.42 -14.85 30.92
C ASN A 406 -3.00 -15.96 31.89
N ARG A 407 -3.59 -17.14 31.79
CA ARG A 407 -3.15 -18.32 32.56
C ARG A 407 -1.80 -18.83 32.11
N ASP A 408 -1.57 -18.95 30.81
CA ASP A 408 -0.29 -19.43 30.25
C ASP A 408 0.85 -18.45 30.58
N PHE A 409 0.59 -17.12 30.53
CA PHE A 409 1.53 -16.09 31.00
C PHE A 409 1.75 -16.17 32.52
N TYR A 410 0.71 -16.39 33.29
CA TYR A 410 0.82 -16.52 34.72
C TYR A 410 1.62 -17.77 35.12
N ASP A 411 1.40 -18.87 34.45
CA ASP A 411 2.11 -20.13 34.67
C ASP A 411 3.58 -20.01 34.24
N LEU A 412 3.87 -19.35 33.11
CA LEU A 412 5.21 -19.00 32.68
C LEU A 412 5.90 -18.11 33.72
N TYR A 413 5.24 -17.03 34.13
CA TYR A 413 5.73 -16.13 35.17
C TYR A 413 6.02 -16.89 36.47
N ARG A 414 5.09 -17.70 36.95
CA ARG A 414 5.24 -18.49 38.19
C ARG A 414 6.39 -19.48 38.12
N HIS A 415 6.62 -20.07 36.95
CA HIS A 415 7.70 -21.03 36.73
C HIS A 415 9.08 -20.37 36.72
N TYR A 416 9.19 -19.14 36.27
CA TYR A 416 10.46 -18.46 36.05
C TYR A 416 10.71 -17.27 37.00
N ALA A 417 9.70 -16.75 37.72
CA ALA A 417 9.81 -15.53 38.55
C ALA A 417 10.88 -15.59 39.65
N ASN A 418 11.29 -16.79 40.08
CA ASN A 418 12.29 -16.98 41.09
C ASN A 418 13.65 -17.49 40.56
N LYS A 419 13.85 -17.47 39.23
CA LYS A 419 15.13 -17.87 38.63
C LYS A 419 16.01 -16.64 38.43
N ASP A 420 17.24 -16.72 38.93
CA ASP A 420 18.24 -15.64 38.76
C ASP A 420 18.51 -15.40 37.26
N GLY A 421 18.46 -14.13 36.87
CA GLY A 421 18.74 -13.71 35.50
C GLY A 421 17.53 -13.70 34.56
N VAL A 422 16.32 -14.01 35.04
CA VAL A 422 15.09 -13.91 34.25
C VAL A 422 14.32 -12.64 34.62
N TYR A 423 14.09 -11.79 33.64
CA TYR A 423 13.33 -10.57 33.78
C TYR A 423 12.11 -10.58 32.88
N PHE A 424 10.92 -10.32 33.43
CA PHE A 424 9.70 -10.13 32.67
C PHE A 424 9.49 -8.65 32.39
N VAL A 425 9.51 -8.28 31.12
CA VAL A 425 9.21 -6.92 30.69
C VAL A 425 7.87 -6.95 29.97
N ASN A 426 6.89 -6.24 30.53
CA ASN A 426 5.59 -6.06 29.89
C ASN A 426 5.48 -4.63 29.39
N SER A 427 5.41 -4.43 28.08
CA SER A 427 5.20 -3.14 27.47
C SER A 427 3.72 -3.00 27.10
N PHE A 428 2.97 -2.18 27.84
CA PHE A 428 1.63 -1.76 27.43
C PHE A 428 1.76 -0.56 26.50
N TYR A 429 1.30 -0.71 25.28
CA TYR A 429 1.02 0.44 24.44
C TYR A 429 -0.37 0.98 24.86
N ALA A 430 -0.40 2.09 25.58
CA ALA A 430 -1.62 2.85 25.73
C ALA A 430 -1.92 3.52 24.37
N SER A 431 -2.97 3.07 23.72
CA SER A 431 -3.52 3.65 22.47
C SER A 431 -4.25 4.94 22.80
#